data_e8c5827eb7b5817f64e8a1966f0e9e1f
#
_entry.id   e8c5827eb7b5817f64e8a1966f0e9e1f
#
_cell.length_a   1.000
_cell.length_b   1.000
_cell.length_c   1.000
_cell.angle_alpha   90.00
_cell.angle_beta   90.00
_cell.angle_gamma   90.00
#
_symmetry.space_group_name_H-M   'P 1'
#
loop_
_entity.id
_entity.type
_entity.pdbx_description
1 polymer ?
#
loop_
_entity_poly.entity_id
_entity_poly.type
_entity_poly.pdbx_seq_one_letter_code
_entity_poly.pdbx_strand_id
1 'polypeptide(L)'
;MWKRTFGVGHIAVGLESEHRQCARDLEAITSLFADSDKEPTLTFSIRQADDISLSLNGEELWRGSDPGEITAAFEVHLYVSIVHKLVPELASIHAACVGINNQACVFAGVSDAGKSSICTKTLLEGCDYLSDEFSLLTDTGEIEPFPRPLQWGKEEHPAFTHQMMQNAGMKQASFKFPDRNGNIVTALLWLPKRVQHKPLPLRWVIFPRYDASVKAPELTTIRRGEALMELPQHLHQQQRADLMLQMLNQRIPKEATFHRILFNDVHEAWKLLKHSLFA
;
A
#
# COMPACT_ATOMS: atom_id res chain seq x y z
N MET A 1 -16.36 20.97 12.82
CA MET A 1 -15.77 20.54 11.51
C MET A 1 -14.34 20.07 11.76
N TRP A 2 -14.02 18.83 11.44
CA TRP A 2 -12.67 18.27 11.49
C TRP A 2 -11.96 18.53 10.16
N LYS A 3 -10.66 18.82 10.21
CA LYS A 3 -9.83 19.08 9.03
C LYS A 3 -8.45 18.45 9.20
N ARG A 4 -7.86 18.00 8.11
CA ARG A 4 -6.48 17.54 8.01
C ARG A 4 -5.93 17.77 6.62
N THR A 5 -4.63 18.06 6.50
CA THR A 5 -3.92 18.05 5.22
C THR A 5 -2.70 17.16 5.34
N PHE A 6 -2.47 16.29 4.36
CA PHE A 6 -1.29 15.42 4.30
C PHE A 6 -0.69 15.41 2.90
N GLY A 7 0.56 14.95 2.79
CA GLY A 7 1.32 14.94 1.53
C GLY A 7 1.60 13.52 1.02
N VAL A 8 1.61 13.35 -0.30
CA VAL A 8 2.15 12.18 -1.00
C VAL A 8 2.91 12.68 -2.23
N GLY A 9 4.20 12.44 -2.27
CA GLY A 9 5.06 13.00 -3.31
C GLY A 9 4.95 14.52 -3.37
N HIS A 10 4.61 15.04 -4.54
CA HIS A 10 4.49 16.48 -4.76
C HIS A 10 3.08 17.04 -4.47
N ILE A 11 2.09 16.19 -4.24
CA ILE A 11 0.70 16.61 -4.01
C ILE A 11 0.37 16.73 -2.53
N ALA A 12 -0.59 17.59 -2.21
CA ALA A 12 -1.24 17.69 -0.92
C ALA A 12 -2.72 17.34 -1.02
N VAL A 13 -3.23 16.63 -0.02
CA VAL A 13 -4.62 16.19 0.07
C VAL A 13 -5.25 16.81 1.31
N GLY A 14 -6.29 17.62 1.11
CA GLY A 14 -7.12 18.19 2.15
C GLY A 14 -8.31 17.30 2.47
N LEU A 15 -8.61 17.17 3.74
CA LEU A 15 -9.75 16.43 4.25
C LEU A 15 -10.59 17.33 5.15
N GLU A 16 -11.90 17.31 4.97
CA GLU A 16 -12.85 18.00 5.83
C GLU A 16 -14.03 17.08 6.16
N SER A 17 -14.48 17.06 7.41
CA SER A 17 -15.69 16.33 7.79
C SER A 17 -16.51 17.04 8.82
N GLU A 18 -17.82 17.13 8.59
CA GLU A 18 -18.83 17.56 9.56
C GLU A 18 -19.39 16.37 10.35
N HIS A 19 -19.31 15.16 9.79
CA HIS A 19 -19.79 13.95 10.42
C HIS A 19 -18.73 13.35 11.35
N ARG A 20 -19.04 13.22 12.67
CA ARG A 20 -18.06 12.85 13.70
C ARG A 20 -17.47 11.44 13.52
N GLN A 21 -18.27 10.46 13.09
CA GLN A 21 -17.78 9.11 12.88
C GLN A 21 -16.87 9.06 11.66
N CYS A 22 -17.30 9.61 10.52
CA CYS A 22 -16.46 9.69 9.33
C CYS A 22 -15.13 10.38 9.63
N ALA A 23 -15.12 11.48 10.39
CA ALA A 23 -13.88 12.16 10.76
C ALA A 23 -12.89 11.23 11.48
N ARG A 24 -13.35 10.40 12.43
CA ARG A 24 -12.50 9.41 13.12
C ARG A 24 -11.97 8.34 12.17
N ASP A 25 -12.82 7.87 11.26
CA ASP A 25 -12.48 6.82 10.31
C ASP A 25 -11.47 7.35 9.27
N LEU A 26 -11.68 8.58 8.76
CA LEU A 26 -10.74 9.27 7.88
C LEU A 26 -9.38 9.48 8.56
N GLU A 27 -9.39 9.89 9.82
CA GLU A 27 -8.16 10.03 10.60
C GLU A 27 -7.40 8.71 10.70
N ALA A 28 -8.08 7.59 10.98
CA ALA A 28 -7.48 6.28 11.05
C ALA A 28 -6.89 5.85 9.69
N ILE A 29 -7.66 5.98 8.59
CA ILE A 29 -7.25 5.61 7.23
C ILE A 29 -6.02 6.40 6.77
N THR A 30 -5.93 7.67 7.18
CA THR A 30 -4.86 8.57 6.69
C THR A 30 -3.74 8.80 7.70
N SER A 31 -3.81 8.22 8.90
CA SER A 31 -2.89 8.48 10.02
C SER A 31 -1.42 8.19 9.73
N LEU A 32 -1.12 7.34 8.76
CA LEU A 32 0.25 6.98 8.39
C LEU A 32 0.89 7.95 7.39
N PHE A 33 0.11 8.82 6.74
CA PHE A 33 0.65 9.85 5.86
C PHE A 33 1.20 11.03 6.67
N ALA A 34 2.29 11.63 6.20
CA ALA A 34 2.86 12.81 6.82
C ALA A 34 1.98 14.04 6.60
N ASP A 35 1.81 14.87 7.63
CA ASP A 35 1.10 16.14 7.51
C ASP A 35 1.80 17.07 6.52
N SER A 36 1.03 17.94 5.85
CA SER A 36 1.52 18.89 4.86
C SER A 36 0.97 20.28 5.09
N ASP A 37 1.82 21.28 4.97
CA ASP A 37 1.44 22.70 5.01
C ASP A 37 1.15 23.28 3.61
N LYS A 38 1.25 22.45 2.55
CA LYS A 38 0.96 22.88 1.18
C LYS A 38 -0.54 23.04 0.96
N GLU A 39 -0.90 23.96 0.06
CA GLU A 39 -2.28 24.06 -0.42
C GLU A 39 -2.73 22.74 -1.06
N PRO A 40 -3.91 22.20 -0.68
CA PRO A 40 -4.39 20.95 -1.20
C PRO A 40 -4.69 21.02 -2.70
N THR A 41 -4.19 20.04 -3.46
CA THR A 41 -4.55 19.82 -4.87
C THR A 41 -5.78 18.93 -5.02
N LEU A 42 -6.07 18.12 -4.01
CA LEU A 42 -7.27 17.31 -3.88
C LEU A 42 -7.90 17.64 -2.53
N THR A 43 -9.19 17.98 -2.53
CA THR A 43 -9.93 18.24 -1.28
C THR A 43 -11.16 17.33 -1.20
N PHE A 44 -11.14 16.40 -0.26
CA PHE A 44 -12.31 15.59 0.06
C PHE A 44 -13.10 16.25 1.18
N SER A 45 -14.41 16.39 0.98
CA SER A 45 -15.31 16.97 1.98
C SER A 45 -16.47 16.04 2.26
N ILE A 46 -16.74 15.81 3.55
CA ILE A 46 -17.91 15.08 4.01
C ILE A 46 -18.83 16.07 4.72
N ARG A 47 -20.04 16.22 4.18
CA ARG A 47 -21.09 17.11 4.70
C ARG A 47 -22.25 16.29 5.26
N GLN A 48 -22.87 16.83 6.29
CA GLN A 48 -24.05 16.26 6.93
C GLN A 48 -25.25 17.17 6.69
N ALA A 49 -26.26 16.64 6.02
CA ALA A 49 -27.59 17.23 5.92
C ALA A 49 -28.62 16.17 6.32
N ASP A 50 -29.68 15.95 5.55
CA ASP A 50 -30.58 14.78 5.73
C ASP A 50 -29.81 13.49 5.49
N ASP A 51 -28.95 13.45 4.46
CA ASP A 51 -27.98 12.40 4.19
C ASP A 51 -26.54 12.90 4.38
N ILE A 52 -25.60 11.96 4.42
CA ILE A 52 -24.16 12.22 4.40
C ILE A 52 -23.70 12.22 2.94
N SER A 53 -22.97 13.24 2.52
CA SER A 53 -22.39 13.30 1.18
C SER A 53 -20.87 13.39 1.23
N LEU A 54 -20.22 12.68 0.29
CA LEU A 54 -18.79 12.74 0.02
C LEU A 54 -18.56 13.49 -1.28
N SER A 55 -17.69 14.48 -1.30
CA SER A 55 -17.29 15.19 -2.52
C SER A 55 -15.77 15.29 -2.66
N LEU A 56 -15.30 15.42 -3.90
CA LEU A 56 -13.91 15.72 -4.25
C LEU A 56 -13.87 17.03 -5.05
N ASN A 57 -13.15 18.03 -4.55
CA ASN A 57 -13.05 19.36 -5.14
C ASN A 57 -14.43 20.00 -5.44
N GLY A 58 -15.43 19.70 -4.61
CA GLY A 58 -16.80 20.19 -4.75
C GLY A 58 -17.71 19.33 -5.64
N GLU A 59 -17.19 18.34 -6.35
CA GLU A 59 -17.99 17.37 -7.11
C GLU A 59 -18.43 16.21 -6.20
N GLU A 60 -19.74 15.93 -6.15
CA GLU A 60 -20.27 14.85 -5.33
C GLU A 60 -19.89 13.48 -5.91
N LEU A 61 -19.25 12.65 -5.08
CA LEU A 61 -18.84 11.29 -5.43
C LEU A 61 -19.82 10.23 -4.89
N TRP A 62 -20.37 10.47 -3.70
CA TRP A 62 -21.24 9.52 -3.03
C TRP A 62 -22.23 10.23 -2.09
N ARG A 63 -23.41 9.64 -1.93
CA ARG A 63 -24.42 10.08 -0.97
C ARG A 63 -25.12 8.87 -0.36
N GLY A 64 -25.35 8.90 0.95
CA GLY A 64 -26.02 7.83 1.68
C GLY A 64 -26.25 8.19 3.13
N SER A 65 -27.00 7.37 3.83
CA SER A 65 -27.29 7.56 5.26
C SER A 65 -26.33 6.80 6.20
N ASP A 66 -25.58 5.81 5.67
CA ASP A 66 -24.64 4.98 6.44
C ASP A 66 -23.23 5.58 6.42
N PRO A 67 -22.67 5.97 7.59
CA PRO A 67 -21.32 6.55 7.65
C PRO A 67 -20.23 5.59 7.18
N GLY A 68 -20.43 4.27 7.32
CA GLY A 68 -19.47 3.27 6.90
C GLY A 68 -19.40 3.16 5.37
N GLU A 69 -20.53 3.24 4.66
CA GLU A 69 -20.54 3.32 3.19
C GLU A 69 -19.76 4.54 2.69
N ILE A 70 -19.97 5.70 3.32
CA ILE A 70 -19.26 6.93 2.98
C ILE A 70 -17.76 6.77 3.21
N THR A 71 -17.37 6.14 4.33
CA THR A 71 -15.96 5.87 4.65
C THR A 71 -15.33 4.89 3.65
N ALA A 72 -16.04 3.83 3.26
CA ALA A 72 -15.55 2.87 2.27
C ALA A 72 -15.41 3.52 0.88
N ALA A 73 -16.40 4.33 0.46
CA ALA A 73 -16.33 5.11 -0.78
C ALA A 73 -15.15 6.08 -0.74
N PHE A 74 -14.95 6.79 0.37
CA PHE A 74 -13.82 7.68 0.56
C PHE A 74 -12.49 6.96 0.38
N GLU A 75 -12.28 5.80 1.04
CA GLU A 75 -11.02 5.05 0.95
C GLU A 75 -10.67 4.70 -0.50
N VAL A 76 -11.64 4.20 -1.27
CA VAL A 76 -11.45 3.86 -2.68
C VAL A 76 -11.11 5.10 -3.51
N HIS A 77 -11.92 6.16 -3.40
CA HIS A 77 -11.72 7.38 -4.17
C HIS A 77 -10.41 8.09 -3.79
N LEU A 78 -10.01 8.06 -2.52
CA LEU A 78 -8.77 8.64 -2.05
C LEU A 78 -7.58 8.05 -2.80
N TYR A 79 -7.42 6.73 -2.75
CA TYR A 79 -6.23 6.08 -3.32
C TYR A 79 -6.21 6.20 -4.86
N VAL A 80 -7.34 6.00 -5.51
CA VAL A 80 -7.46 6.14 -6.97
C VAL A 80 -7.13 7.57 -7.41
N SER A 81 -7.67 8.59 -6.73
CA SER A 81 -7.45 9.99 -7.09
C SER A 81 -5.99 10.42 -6.89
N ILE A 82 -5.34 9.97 -5.80
CA ILE A 82 -3.93 10.26 -5.55
C ILE A 82 -3.07 9.60 -6.65
N VAL A 83 -3.27 8.31 -6.91
CA VAL A 83 -2.49 7.60 -7.93
C VAL A 83 -2.69 8.22 -9.31
N HIS A 84 -3.91 8.59 -9.71
CA HIS A 84 -4.18 9.26 -10.98
C HIS A 84 -3.48 10.63 -11.09
N LYS A 85 -3.35 11.36 -9.98
CA LYS A 85 -2.63 12.64 -9.98
C LYS A 85 -1.12 12.48 -10.08
N LEU A 86 -0.57 11.42 -9.51
CA LEU A 86 0.87 11.12 -9.54
C LEU A 86 1.34 10.50 -10.87
N VAL A 87 0.41 9.91 -11.64
CA VAL A 87 0.65 9.41 -13.00
C VAL A 87 0.51 10.59 -13.99
N PRO A 88 1.42 10.80 -14.98
CA PRO A 88 2.46 9.86 -15.44
C PRO A 88 3.83 10.01 -14.76
N GLU A 89 4.01 10.88 -13.80
CA GLU A 89 5.30 11.16 -13.18
C GLU A 89 5.87 9.95 -12.44
N LEU A 90 4.98 9.11 -11.84
CA LEU A 90 5.37 7.89 -11.13
C LEU A 90 4.81 6.65 -11.84
N ALA A 91 5.56 5.54 -11.81
CA ALA A 91 5.03 4.24 -12.17
C ALA A 91 4.43 3.57 -10.92
N SER A 92 3.14 3.29 -10.95
CA SER A 92 2.46 2.62 -9.83
C SER A 92 2.41 1.12 -10.03
N ILE A 93 3.18 0.38 -9.21
CA ILE A 93 3.25 -1.08 -9.23
C ILE A 93 2.33 -1.61 -8.12
N HIS A 94 1.46 -2.56 -8.44
CA HIS A 94 0.67 -3.33 -7.47
C HIS A 94 1.60 -4.26 -6.68
N ALA A 95 2.21 -3.72 -5.67
CA ALA A 95 3.24 -4.40 -4.89
C ALA A 95 3.28 -3.85 -3.47
N ALA A 96 3.66 -4.69 -2.52
CA ALA A 96 4.06 -4.24 -1.19
C ALA A 96 5.51 -3.72 -1.24
N CYS A 97 5.83 -2.73 -0.42
CA CYS A 97 7.16 -2.17 -0.33
C CYS A 97 7.56 -1.85 1.11
N VAL A 98 8.79 -2.17 1.44
CA VAL A 98 9.41 -1.92 2.75
C VAL A 98 10.81 -1.32 2.60
N GLY A 99 11.23 -0.57 3.61
CA GLY A 99 12.59 -0.06 3.72
C GLY A 99 13.48 -1.00 4.54
N ILE A 100 14.61 -1.39 3.96
CA ILE A 100 15.63 -2.23 4.59
C ILE A 100 16.98 -1.56 4.37
N ASN A 101 17.71 -1.24 5.43
CA ASN A 101 19.02 -0.58 5.35
C ASN A 101 19.00 0.69 4.47
N ASN A 102 17.97 1.53 4.60
CA ASN A 102 17.73 2.75 3.79
C ASN A 102 17.59 2.49 2.27
N GLN A 103 17.15 1.31 1.88
CA GLN A 103 16.86 0.93 0.49
C GLN A 103 15.49 0.30 0.40
N ALA A 104 14.80 0.48 -0.73
CA ALA A 104 13.49 -0.10 -0.95
C ALA A 104 13.57 -1.55 -1.45
N CYS A 105 12.75 -2.41 -0.85
CA CYS A 105 12.48 -3.76 -1.30
C CYS A 105 11.00 -3.86 -1.72
N VAL A 106 10.76 -4.18 -2.97
CA VAL A 106 9.42 -4.30 -3.58
C VAL A 106 9.07 -5.78 -3.71
N PHE A 107 7.89 -6.16 -3.20
CA PHE A 107 7.31 -7.50 -3.35
C PHE A 107 6.17 -7.43 -4.37
N ALA A 108 6.46 -7.74 -5.64
CA ALA A 108 5.50 -7.70 -6.75
C ALA A 108 4.93 -9.08 -7.04
N GLY A 109 3.64 -9.18 -7.32
CA GLY A 109 3.00 -10.47 -7.61
C GLY A 109 1.49 -10.36 -7.72
N VAL A 110 0.87 -11.40 -8.22
CA VAL A 110 -0.60 -11.51 -8.31
C VAL A 110 -1.27 -11.53 -6.93
N SER A 111 -2.59 -11.44 -6.90
CA SER A 111 -3.33 -11.65 -5.64
C SER A 111 -2.98 -13.02 -5.05
N ASP A 112 -2.95 -13.10 -3.72
CA ASP A 112 -2.62 -14.31 -2.94
C ASP A 112 -1.21 -14.89 -3.15
N ALA A 113 -0.32 -14.18 -3.84
CA ALA A 113 1.09 -14.57 -3.96
C ALA A 113 1.88 -14.49 -2.64
N GLY A 114 1.29 -13.89 -1.58
CA GLY A 114 1.92 -13.75 -0.27
C GLY A 114 2.62 -12.40 -0.03
N LYS A 115 2.36 -11.39 -0.87
CA LYS A 115 2.93 -10.02 -0.73
C LYS A 115 2.70 -9.43 0.67
N SER A 116 1.42 -9.34 1.07
CA SER A 116 1.04 -8.77 2.38
C SER A 116 1.56 -9.60 3.55
N SER A 117 1.66 -10.93 3.39
CA SER A 117 2.25 -11.80 4.41
C SER A 117 3.74 -11.52 4.61
N ILE A 118 4.53 -11.42 3.53
CA ILE A 118 5.96 -11.07 3.63
C ILE A 118 6.11 -9.64 4.14
N CYS A 119 5.33 -8.69 3.65
CA CYS A 119 5.31 -7.32 4.16
C CYS A 119 5.05 -7.30 5.66
N THR A 120 3.99 -7.94 6.14
CA THR A 120 3.69 -8.05 7.57
C THR A 120 4.87 -8.63 8.35
N LYS A 121 5.47 -9.73 7.86
CA LYS A 121 6.63 -10.35 8.53
C LYS A 121 7.82 -9.40 8.62
N THR A 122 8.13 -8.66 7.56
CA THR A 122 9.24 -7.69 7.59
C THR A 122 9.01 -6.58 8.62
N LEU A 123 7.77 -6.12 8.75
CA LEU A 123 7.40 -5.09 9.75
C LEU A 123 7.53 -5.61 11.18
N LEU A 124 7.17 -6.88 11.43
CA LEU A 124 7.39 -7.53 12.73
C LEU A 124 8.89 -7.65 13.08
N GLU A 125 9.76 -7.67 12.09
CA GLU A 125 11.23 -7.68 12.24
C GLU A 125 11.86 -6.29 12.32
N GLY A 126 11.01 -5.23 12.29
CA GLY A 126 11.46 -3.84 12.48
C GLY A 126 11.90 -3.12 11.21
N CYS A 127 11.53 -3.60 10.03
CA CYS A 127 11.69 -2.86 8.77
C CYS A 127 10.74 -1.65 8.71
N ASP A 128 11.07 -0.66 7.88
CA ASP A 128 10.26 0.51 7.69
C ASP A 128 9.15 0.26 6.65
N TYR A 129 7.94 0.72 6.91
CA TYR A 129 6.79 0.56 6.02
C TYR A 129 6.75 1.66 4.98
N LEU A 130 6.60 1.30 3.70
CA LEU A 130 6.33 2.23 2.61
C LEU A 130 4.92 2.05 2.06
N SER A 131 4.49 0.82 1.77
CA SER A 131 3.16 0.51 1.21
C SER A 131 2.89 -0.99 1.23
N ASP A 132 1.60 -1.38 1.17
CA ASP A 132 1.17 -2.77 0.96
C ASP A 132 0.50 -2.99 -0.41
N GLU A 133 0.21 -1.92 -1.15
CA GLU A 133 -0.57 -1.97 -2.39
C GLU A 133 0.07 -1.17 -3.52
N PHE A 134 0.64 0.00 -3.21
CA PHE A 134 1.09 0.97 -4.19
C PHE A 134 2.59 1.23 -4.03
N SER A 135 3.42 0.56 -4.82
CA SER A 135 4.84 0.89 -4.93
C SER A 135 5.03 1.90 -6.06
N LEU A 136 5.27 3.16 -5.69
CA LEU A 136 5.34 4.30 -6.61
C LEU A 136 6.79 4.54 -7.02
N LEU A 137 7.17 4.05 -8.20
CA LEU A 137 8.53 4.19 -8.74
C LEU A 137 8.69 5.54 -9.45
N THR A 138 9.63 6.34 -8.97
CA THR A 138 10.02 7.64 -9.55
C THR A 138 10.87 7.48 -10.81
N ASP A 139 11.08 8.58 -11.52
CA ASP A 139 12.02 8.65 -12.66
C ASP A 139 13.49 8.53 -12.22
N THR A 140 13.80 8.86 -10.97
CA THR A 140 15.14 8.73 -10.37
C THR A 140 15.45 7.32 -9.85
N GLY A 141 14.48 6.39 -9.91
CA GLY A 141 14.66 5.01 -9.46
C GLY A 141 14.45 4.80 -7.97
N GLU A 142 13.76 5.72 -7.32
CA GLU A 142 13.38 5.62 -5.92
C GLU A 142 11.92 5.15 -5.80
N ILE A 143 11.55 4.62 -4.65
CA ILE A 143 10.16 4.32 -4.31
C ILE A 143 9.62 5.42 -3.39
N GLU A 144 8.64 6.17 -3.90
CA GLU A 144 7.87 7.15 -3.13
C GLU A 144 6.94 6.43 -2.16
N PRO A 145 6.95 6.74 -0.85
CA PRO A 145 6.08 6.11 0.13
C PRO A 145 4.59 6.41 -0.12
N PHE A 146 3.78 5.36 -0.01
CA PHE A 146 2.32 5.44 -0.01
C PHE A 146 1.74 4.64 1.16
N PRO A 147 1.88 5.12 2.40
CA PRO A 147 1.64 4.33 3.60
C PRO A 147 0.15 4.25 3.96
N ARG A 148 -0.65 3.59 3.11
CA ARG A 148 -2.01 3.21 3.52
C ARG A 148 -1.94 2.21 4.68
N PRO A 149 -2.95 2.14 5.57
CA PRO A 149 -3.01 1.10 6.58
C PRO A 149 -2.90 -0.30 5.96
N LEU A 150 -2.16 -1.19 6.63
CA LEU A 150 -2.06 -2.58 6.22
C LEU A 150 -3.41 -3.27 6.46
N GLN A 151 -3.94 -3.94 5.44
CA GLN A 151 -5.18 -4.68 5.51
C GLN A 151 -4.96 -6.13 5.07
N TRP A 152 -5.53 -7.06 5.83
CA TRP A 152 -5.69 -8.43 5.38
C TRP A 152 -7.12 -8.60 4.86
N GLY A 153 -7.32 -9.37 3.82
CA GLY A 153 -8.66 -9.63 3.28
C GLY A 153 -9.58 -10.43 4.22
N LYS A 154 -9.08 -10.78 5.41
CA LYS A 154 -9.80 -11.47 6.50
C LYS A 154 -9.41 -10.87 7.84
N GLU A 155 -10.27 -10.99 8.84
CA GLU A 155 -9.98 -10.52 10.21
C GLU A 155 -8.78 -11.24 10.84
N GLU A 156 -8.59 -12.52 10.49
CA GLU A 156 -7.48 -13.36 10.97
C GLU A 156 -6.52 -13.72 9.84
N HIS A 157 -5.24 -13.76 10.16
CA HIS A 157 -4.20 -14.24 9.26
C HIS A 157 -3.58 -15.51 9.83
N PRO A 158 -3.41 -16.59 9.01
CA PRO A 158 -2.96 -17.89 9.53
C PRO A 158 -1.56 -17.85 10.18
N ALA A 159 -0.69 -16.92 9.77
CA ALA A 159 0.68 -16.81 10.29
C ALA A 159 0.87 -15.72 11.35
N PHE A 160 -0.11 -14.83 11.59
CA PHE A 160 0.05 -13.68 12.48
C PHE A 160 -1.15 -13.51 13.41
N THR A 161 -0.87 -13.43 14.70
CA THR A 161 -1.91 -13.14 15.70
C THR A 161 -1.98 -11.64 16.00
N HIS A 162 -3.13 -11.17 16.48
CA HIS A 162 -3.28 -9.79 16.97
C HIS A 162 -2.23 -9.45 18.03
N GLN A 163 -1.90 -10.40 18.90
CA GLN A 163 -0.87 -10.21 19.94
C GLN A 163 0.53 -9.98 19.34
N MET A 164 0.89 -10.70 18.27
CA MET A 164 2.18 -10.49 17.57
C MET A 164 2.25 -9.08 16.97
N MET A 165 1.17 -8.61 16.35
CA MET A 165 1.10 -7.26 15.78
C MET A 165 1.23 -6.18 16.86
N GLN A 166 0.49 -6.32 17.95
CA GLN A 166 0.55 -5.40 19.09
C GLN A 166 1.93 -5.39 19.77
N ASN A 167 2.55 -6.55 19.95
CA ASN A 167 3.91 -6.66 20.49
C ASN A 167 4.97 -5.96 19.62
N ALA A 168 4.75 -5.92 18.29
CA ALA A 168 5.57 -5.14 17.37
C ALA A 168 5.25 -3.63 17.40
N GLY A 169 4.31 -3.21 18.24
CA GLY A 169 3.92 -1.81 18.40
C GLY A 169 2.97 -1.30 17.32
N MET A 170 2.35 -2.18 16.55
CA MET A 170 1.32 -1.80 15.60
C MET A 170 0.03 -1.43 16.33
N LYS A 171 -0.61 -0.36 15.90
CA LYS A 171 -1.94 0.01 16.39
C LYS A 171 -3.00 -0.60 15.49
N GLN A 172 -4.17 -0.84 16.07
CA GLN A 172 -5.34 -1.36 15.36
C GLN A 172 -6.41 -0.27 15.29
N ALA A 173 -7.02 -0.11 14.13
CA ALA A 173 -8.23 0.65 13.92
C ALA A 173 -9.22 -0.20 13.10
N SER A 174 -10.49 0.17 13.09
CA SER A 174 -11.49 -0.51 12.28
C SER A 174 -12.68 0.41 12.01
N PHE A 175 -13.32 0.18 10.87
CA PHE A 175 -14.64 0.72 10.58
C PHE A 175 -15.53 -0.36 9.98
N LYS A 176 -16.85 -0.16 10.05
CA LYS A 176 -17.84 -1.12 9.53
C LYS A 176 -18.58 -0.49 8.37
N PHE A 177 -18.86 -1.28 7.35
CA PHE A 177 -19.63 -0.86 6.17
C PHE A 177 -20.43 -2.05 5.61
N PRO A 178 -21.56 -1.83 4.93
CA PRO A 178 -22.26 -2.87 4.21
C PRO A 178 -21.50 -3.28 2.94
N ASP A 179 -21.40 -4.57 2.69
CA ASP A 179 -20.90 -5.11 1.41
C ASP A 179 -21.98 -4.99 0.31
N ARG A 180 -21.67 -5.44 -0.90
CA ARG A 180 -22.59 -5.40 -2.04
C ARG A 180 -23.89 -6.19 -1.83
N ASN A 181 -23.93 -7.09 -0.85
CA ASN A 181 -25.11 -7.89 -0.49
C ASN A 181 -25.84 -7.32 0.73
N GLY A 182 -25.36 -6.18 1.28
CA GLY A 182 -25.91 -5.56 2.47
C GLY A 182 -25.44 -6.17 3.79
N ASN A 183 -24.48 -7.11 3.78
CA ASN A 183 -23.92 -7.67 5.01
C ASN A 183 -22.92 -6.67 5.61
N ILE A 184 -22.99 -6.48 6.92
CA ILE A 184 -22.03 -5.63 7.61
C ILE A 184 -20.69 -6.36 7.73
N VAL A 185 -19.68 -5.80 7.10
CA VAL A 185 -18.28 -6.25 7.18
C VAL A 185 -17.45 -5.26 7.97
N THR A 186 -16.39 -5.75 8.59
CA THR A 186 -15.45 -4.93 9.34
C THR A 186 -14.13 -4.83 8.55
N ALA A 187 -13.75 -3.61 8.17
CA ALA A 187 -12.40 -3.34 7.71
C ALA A 187 -11.48 -3.23 8.93
N LEU A 188 -10.53 -4.12 9.03
CA LEU A 188 -9.52 -4.11 10.08
C LEU A 188 -8.23 -3.50 9.54
N LEU A 189 -7.81 -2.40 10.14
CA LEU A 189 -6.64 -1.62 9.75
C LEU A 189 -5.51 -1.85 10.75
N TRP A 190 -4.35 -2.26 10.27
CA TRP A 190 -3.13 -2.29 11.04
C TRP A 190 -2.25 -1.09 10.68
N LEU A 191 -1.85 -0.33 11.69
CA LEU A 191 -1.06 0.89 11.57
C LEU A 191 0.36 0.60 12.03
N PRO A 192 1.32 0.37 11.10
CA PRO A 192 2.71 0.12 11.45
C PRO A 192 3.31 1.27 12.26
N LYS A 193 4.19 0.92 13.22
CA LYS A 193 4.88 1.90 14.06
C LYS A 193 5.97 2.65 13.30
N ARG A 194 6.67 1.96 12.41
CA ARG A 194 7.79 2.51 11.64
C ARG A 194 7.34 2.76 10.21
N VAL A 195 7.10 4.00 9.89
CA VAL A 195 6.65 4.45 8.55
C VAL A 195 7.72 5.31 7.93
N GLN A 196 8.09 4.97 6.70
CA GLN A 196 8.97 5.80 5.89
C GLN A 196 8.18 6.91 5.21
N HIS A 197 8.68 8.14 5.28
CA HIS A 197 8.04 9.32 4.70
C HIS A 197 8.89 9.98 3.59
N LYS A 198 10.05 9.42 3.28
CA LYS A 198 10.93 9.92 2.22
C LYS A 198 11.17 8.81 1.20
N PRO A 199 11.34 9.14 -0.08
CA PRO A 199 11.70 8.16 -1.08
C PRO A 199 12.94 7.36 -0.70
N LEU A 200 12.97 6.09 -1.09
CA LEU A 200 14.13 5.21 -0.91
C LEU A 200 14.57 4.64 -2.26
N PRO A 201 15.89 4.56 -2.52
CA PRO A 201 16.42 3.95 -3.74
C PRO A 201 15.99 2.48 -3.85
N LEU A 202 15.43 2.10 -4.99
CA LEU A 202 15.01 0.72 -5.26
C LEU A 202 16.24 -0.19 -5.37
N ARG A 203 16.33 -1.20 -4.50
CA ARG A 203 17.42 -2.15 -4.49
C ARG A 203 17.00 -3.58 -4.83
N TRP A 204 15.86 -4.04 -4.34
CA TRP A 204 15.38 -5.40 -4.54
C TRP A 204 13.95 -5.40 -5.08
N VAL A 205 13.74 -6.22 -6.12
CA VAL A 205 12.41 -6.59 -6.59
C VAL A 205 12.28 -8.09 -6.42
N ILE A 206 11.35 -8.50 -5.60
CA ILE A 206 11.12 -9.90 -5.25
C ILE A 206 9.72 -10.30 -5.69
N PHE A 207 9.60 -11.42 -6.41
CA PHE A 207 8.34 -12.00 -6.82
C PHE A 207 8.00 -13.16 -5.88
N PRO A 208 7.15 -12.94 -4.86
CA PRO A 208 6.72 -13.99 -3.97
C PRO A 208 5.74 -14.93 -4.67
N ARG A 209 5.81 -16.20 -4.32
CA ARG A 209 4.83 -17.21 -4.69
C ARG A 209 4.59 -18.15 -3.52
N TYR A 210 3.39 -18.06 -2.96
CA TYR A 210 2.94 -19.02 -1.95
C TYR A 210 2.52 -20.33 -2.62
N ASP A 211 3.00 -21.46 -2.10
CA ASP A 211 2.63 -22.80 -2.54
C ASP A 211 2.70 -23.76 -1.35
N ALA A 212 1.55 -24.24 -0.88
CA ALA A 212 1.44 -25.11 0.27
C ALA A 212 2.16 -26.47 0.11
N SER A 213 2.47 -26.87 -1.13
CA SER A 213 3.13 -28.16 -1.42
C SER A 213 4.65 -28.12 -1.27
N VAL A 214 5.25 -26.93 -1.17
CA VAL A 214 6.71 -26.77 -1.05
C VAL A 214 7.15 -27.22 0.35
N LYS A 215 8.27 -27.91 0.44
CA LYS A 215 8.81 -28.40 1.73
C LYS A 215 9.67 -27.37 2.46
N ALA A 216 10.34 -26.51 1.72
CA ALA A 216 11.19 -25.45 2.25
C ALA A 216 11.20 -24.26 1.28
N PRO A 217 11.43 -23.03 1.73
CA PRO A 217 11.48 -21.88 0.84
C PRO A 217 12.68 -21.97 -0.12
N GLU A 218 12.44 -21.54 -1.35
CA GLU A 218 13.45 -21.50 -2.41
C GLU A 218 13.60 -20.07 -2.93
N LEU A 219 14.83 -19.56 -2.95
CA LEU A 219 15.15 -18.23 -3.48
C LEU A 219 15.95 -18.39 -4.78
N THR A 220 15.46 -17.82 -5.86
CA THR A 220 16.12 -17.84 -7.17
C THR A 220 16.36 -16.42 -7.65
N THR A 221 17.61 -16.10 -8.04
CA THR A 221 17.92 -14.86 -8.75
C THR A 221 17.47 -14.97 -10.18
N ILE A 222 16.77 -13.97 -10.69
CA ILE A 222 16.32 -13.89 -12.09
C ILE A 222 17.02 -12.75 -12.81
N ARG A 223 17.11 -12.85 -14.13
CA ARG A 223 17.74 -11.83 -14.97
C ARG A 223 16.84 -10.59 -15.06
N ARG A 224 17.46 -9.41 -15.16
CA ARG A 224 16.73 -8.14 -15.33
C ARG A 224 15.70 -8.17 -16.46
N GLY A 225 16.07 -8.73 -17.63
CA GLY A 225 15.16 -8.82 -18.77
C GLY A 225 13.91 -9.66 -18.46
N GLU A 226 14.07 -10.77 -17.73
CA GLU A 226 12.97 -11.62 -17.31
C GLU A 226 12.03 -10.86 -16.32
N ALA A 227 12.59 -10.18 -15.35
CA ALA A 227 11.83 -9.38 -14.41
C ALA A 227 11.08 -8.21 -15.09
N LEU A 228 11.72 -7.55 -16.05
CA LEU A 228 11.08 -6.48 -16.84
C LEU A 228 9.92 -6.98 -17.70
N MET A 229 9.96 -8.24 -18.16
CA MET A 229 8.83 -8.84 -18.87
C MET A 229 7.67 -9.22 -17.94
N GLU A 230 7.94 -9.45 -16.66
CA GLU A 230 6.92 -9.81 -15.67
C GLU A 230 6.26 -8.57 -15.02
N LEU A 231 7.04 -7.54 -14.70
CA LEU A 231 6.56 -6.35 -13.98
C LEU A 231 5.38 -5.60 -14.63
N PRO A 232 5.27 -5.46 -15.98
CA PRO A 232 4.17 -4.72 -16.59
C PRO A 232 2.78 -5.23 -16.22
N GLN A 233 2.61 -6.52 -15.98
CA GLN A 233 1.33 -7.11 -15.55
C GLN A 233 0.91 -6.71 -14.13
N HIS A 234 1.83 -6.13 -13.36
CA HIS A 234 1.61 -5.63 -12.00
C HIS A 234 1.47 -4.10 -11.94
N LEU A 235 1.47 -3.40 -13.07
CA LEU A 235 1.23 -1.95 -13.08
C LEU A 235 -0.27 -1.65 -12.96
N HIS A 236 -0.60 -0.65 -12.15
CA HIS A 236 -1.97 -0.11 -12.09
C HIS A 236 -2.33 0.65 -13.39
N GLN A 237 -1.32 1.25 -14.03
CA GLN A 237 -1.50 1.94 -15.31
C GLN A 237 -1.53 0.93 -16.45
N GLN A 238 -2.66 0.88 -17.14
CA GLN A 238 -2.79 0.08 -18.37
C GLN A 238 -2.39 0.93 -19.58
N GLN A 239 -1.20 0.69 -20.09
CA GLN A 239 -0.67 1.31 -21.31
C GLN A 239 -0.19 0.23 -22.29
N ARG A 240 0.28 0.64 -23.48
CA ARG A 240 0.93 -0.28 -24.42
C ARG A 240 2.14 -0.96 -23.76
N ALA A 241 2.28 -2.26 -23.95
CA ALA A 241 3.30 -3.08 -23.29
C ALA A 241 4.73 -2.58 -23.56
N ASP A 242 5.00 -2.13 -24.79
CA ASP A 242 6.30 -1.59 -25.17
C ASP A 242 6.66 -0.30 -24.41
N LEU A 243 5.69 0.60 -24.22
CA LEU A 243 5.88 1.83 -23.44
C LEU A 243 6.10 1.53 -21.95
N MET A 244 5.37 0.57 -21.40
CA MET A 244 5.56 0.14 -20.02
C MET A 244 6.94 -0.48 -19.80
N LEU A 245 7.39 -1.34 -20.70
CA LEU A 245 8.73 -1.92 -20.67
C LEU A 245 9.82 -0.86 -20.76
N GLN A 246 9.67 0.10 -21.68
CA GLN A 246 10.62 1.20 -21.84
C GLN A 246 10.70 2.04 -20.56
N MET A 247 9.57 2.43 -20.00
CA MET A 247 9.48 3.21 -18.76
C MET A 247 10.14 2.48 -17.59
N LEU A 248 9.81 1.20 -17.36
CA LEU A 248 10.41 0.40 -16.29
C LEU A 248 11.92 0.24 -16.48
N ASN A 249 12.36 -0.02 -17.71
CA ASN A 249 13.79 -0.18 -18.00
C ASN A 249 14.60 1.11 -17.77
N GLN A 250 13.99 2.26 -18.02
CA GLN A 250 14.61 3.58 -17.75
C GLN A 250 14.66 3.91 -16.27
N ARG A 251 13.57 3.63 -15.53
CA ARG A 251 13.40 4.04 -14.13
C ARG A 251 14.04 3.11 -13.12
N ILE A 252 14.02 1.79 -13.36
CA ILE A 252 14.61 0.83 -12.43
C ILE A 252 16.13 0.96 -12.44
N PRO A 253 16.79 1.18 -11.27
CA PRO A 253 18.25 1.30 -11.20
C PRO A 253 18.97 0.08 -11.77
N LYS A 254 20.16 0.27 -12.34
CA LYS A 254 20.99 -0.81 -12.88
C LYS A 254 21.45 -1.78 -11.78
N GLU A 255 21.62 -1.26 -10.58
CA GLU A 255 22.06 -1.95 -9.37
C GLU A 255 20.94 -2.77 -8.72
N ALA A 256 19.68 -2.55 -9.13
CA ALA A 256 18.55 -3.32 -8.61
C ALA A 256 18.67 -4.79 -8.99
N THR A 257 18.43 -5.66 -8.01
CA THR A 257 18.45 -7.11 -8.19
C THR A 257 17.05 -7.69 -8.13
N PHE A 258 16.88 -8.83 -8.82
CA PHE A 258 15.57 -9.43 -9.01
C PHE A 258 15.59 -10.88 -8.56
N HIS A 259 14.56 -11.28 -7.80
CA HIS A 259 14.48 -12.60 -7.21
C HIS A 259 13.06 -13.14 -7.26
N ARG A 260 12.92 -14.47 -7.30
CA ARG A 260 11.69 -15.18 -6.96
C ARG A 260 11.88 -15.90 -5.65
N ILE A 261 10.84 -15.85 -4.82
CA ILE A 261 10.79 -16.68 -3.62
C ILE A 261 9.53 -17.55 -3.66
N LEU A 262 9.74 -18.85 -3.64
CA LEU A 262 8.70 -19.87 -3.51
C LEU A 262 8.67 -20.31 -2.05
N PHE A 263 7.49 -20.34 -1.40
CA PHE A 263 7.41 -20.66 0.03
C PHE A 263 6.03 -21.14 0.45
N ASN A 264 5.99 -21.92 1.53
CA ASN A 264 4.77 -22.31 2.25
C ASN A 264 4.70 -21.71 3.67
N ASP A 265 5.82 -21.25 4.20
CA ASP A 265 5.94 -20.61 5.51
C ASP A 265 6.63 -19.27 5.38
N VAL A 266 5.95 -18.21 5.79
CA VAL A 266 6.45 -16.83 5.67
C VAL A 266 7.60 -16.53 6.63
N HIS A 267 7.66 -17.20 7.78
CA HIS A 267 8.75 -17.01 8.74
C HIS A 267 10.06 -17.59 8.21
N GLU A 268 9.99 -18.78 7.60
CA GLU A 268 11.15 -19.41 6.95
C GLU A 268 11.55 -18.65 5.67
N ALA A 269 10.57 -18.19 4.89
CA ALA A 269 10.83 -17.32 3.73
C ALA A 269 11.61 -16.06 4.12
N TRP A 270 11.21 -15.41 5.21
CA TRP A 270 11.91 -14.23 5.70
C TRP A 270 13.32 -14.52 6.18
N LYS A 271 13.53 -15.62 6.88
CA LYS A 271 14.88 -16.04 7.30
C LYS A 271 15.81 -16.21 6.09
N LEU A 272 15.32 -16.87 5.04
CA LEU A 272 16.08 -17.06 3.80
C LEU A 272 16.40 -15.73 3.12
N LEU A 273 15.42 -14.84 2.96
CA LEU A 273 15.60 -13.50 2.37
C LEU A 273 16.62 -12.69 3.17
N LYS A 274 16.46 -12.65 4.52
CA LYS A 274 17.35 -11.90 5.39
C LYS A 274 18.80 -12.35 5.27
N HIS A 275 19.03 -13.66 5.29
CA HIS A 275 20.37 -14.23 5.18
C HIS A 275 20.99 -14.00 3.80
N SER A 276 20.20 -14.11 2.74
CA SER A 276 20.71 -14.10 1.35
C SER A 276 20.86 -12.71 0.74
N LEU A 277 20.02 -11.75 1.16
CA LEU A 277 19.92 -10.45 0.46
C LEU A 277 20.18 -9.25 1.38
N PHE A 278 19.90 -9.35 2.69
CA PHE A 278 19.85 -8.18 3.56
C PHE A 278 20.92 -8.21 4.68
N ALA A 279 21.79 -9.21 4.68
CA ALA A 279 22.89 -9.36 5.62
C ALA A 279 24.01 -8.34 5.39
#